data_f90257d482994f44e9b78f6cc5aa03cf
#
_entry.id   f90257d482994f44e9b78f6cc5aa03cf
#
_cell.length_a   1.000
_cell.length_b   1.000
_cell.length_c   1.000
_cell.angle_alpha   90.00
_cell.angle_beta   90.00
_cell.angle_gamma   90.00
#
_symmetry.space_group_name_H-M   'P 1'
#
loop_
_entity.id
_entity.type
_entity.pdbx_description
1 polymer ?
#
loop_
_entity_poly.entity_id
_entity_poly.type
_entity_poly.pdbx_seq_one_letter_code
_entity_poly.pdbx_strand_id
1 'polypeptide(L)'
;MVESYPEMADSYWKEDDIKRLLSIFPEGQLVILADGKVVGSALSLIVDEKLIDKRHNYKQATGNHTFSTHNKNAEILYGIDVFIHPNYRGLRLGRRLYDARKELCEQLNLKAIVFAGRIPNYAQHSKKLTPKNYIDKVKHKELHDPVLSFQLSNDFHVLRIIKNYLEGDEESKEFAVLLEWNNVYYDESPKLINLEKSVIRLGLIQWQMRPLNNIEEFFEQAEFFIDVVSGYGSDFALFPELFIAPLMADYNHLSEAEAIRELARYSDPIRKRFQEFAISYNINIITGSMPYLDNGNLYNVGFLCKRDGTSEIYTKIHVTPNEVQHWGMKGGSQFKTFDTDCGKIGILICYDVEFPELSRIMANEGMNILFVPFLTDTQNAYTRVKHCSQARAIENECYVAIAGCVGNLPKVNNMDIQYAQASVFTPSDFAFPSNGIKAEATPNTEMTLIVDVDLNLLKQLHEHGSVRTLKDRRTDLYEVKKIDS
;
A
#
# COMPACT_ATOMS: atom_id res chain seq x y z
N MET A 1 8.95 -20.42 -15.58
CA MET A 1 7.80 -20.95 -16.33
C MET A 1 7.74 -22.48 -16.26
N VAL A 2 8.78 -23.19 -16.68
CA VAL A 2 8.84 -24.69 -16.65
C VAL A 2 8.42 -25.25 -15.28
N GLU A 3 8.99 -24.74 -14.18
CA GLU A 3 8.66 -25.19 -12.84
C GLU A 3 7.26 -24.77 -12.35
N SER A 4 6.68 -23.72 -12.95
CA SER A 4 5.35 -23.23 -12.59
C SER A 4 4.21 -24.00 -13.23
N TYR A 5 4.44 -24.59 -14.42
CA TYR A 5 3.47 -25.32 -15.23
C TYR A 5 4.09 -26.60 -15.83
N PRO A 6 4.50 -27.57 -15.00
CA PRO A 6 5.24 -28.76 -15.49
C PRO A 6 4.44 -29.62 -16.49
N GLU A 7 3.10 -29.54 -16.45
CA GLU A 7 2.22 -30.33 -17.33
C GLU A 7 1.94 -29.67 -18.69
N MET A 8 2.54 -28.49 -18.96
CA MET A 8 2.30 -27.72 -20.20
C MET A 8 3.59 -27.54 -21.03
N ALA A 9 4.42 -28.58 -21.10
CA ALA A 9 5.75 -28.52 -21.69
C ALA A 9 5.80 -27.96 -23.14
N ASP A 10 4.78 -28.19 -23.94
CA ASP A 10 4.71 -27.72 -25.33
C ASP A 10 4.28 -26.24 -25.46
N SER A 11 3.87 -25.62 -24.37
CA SER A 11 3.38 -24.23 -24.32
C SER A 11 4.36 -23.24 -23.70
N TYR A 12 5.60 -23.67 -23.43
CA TYR A 12 6.61 -22.79 -22.83
C TYR A 12 7.10 -21.74 -23.82
N TRP A 13 7.24 -20.52 -23.27
CA TRP A 13 7.88 -19.41 -23.97
C TRP A 13 9.34 -19.72 -24.25
N LYS A 14 9.74 -19.60 -25.52
CA LYS A 14 11.14 -19.70 -25.92
C LYS A 14 11.86 -18.38 -25.62
N GLU A 15 13.17 -18.45 -25.47
CA GLU A 15 13.98 -17.25 -25.20
C GLU A 15 13.80 -16.19 -26.30
N ASP A 16 13.70 -16.60 -27.54
CA ASP A 16 13.48 -15.67 -28.66
C ASP A 16 12.11 -15.01 -28.63
N ASP A 17 11.07 -15.71 -28.13
CA ASP A 17 9.74 -15.12 -27.97
C ASP A 17 9.78 -14.01 -26.89
N ILE A 18 10.47 -14.27 -25.76
CA ILE A 18 10.63 -13.27 -24.69
C ILE A 18 11.45 -12.07 -25.19
N LYS A 19 12.56 -12.30 -25.91
CA LYS A 19 13.35 -11.22 -26.51
C LYS A 19 12.51 -10.36 -27.46
N ARG A 20 11.69 -11.00 -28.29
CA ARG A 20 10.78 -10.31 -29.21
C ARG A 20 9.73 -9.49 -28.46
N LEU A 21 9.12 -10.06 -27.44
CA LEU A 21 8.13 -9.39 -26.62
C LEU A 21 8.72 -8.15 -25.91
N LEU A 22 9.91 -8.28 -25.35
CA LEU A 22 10.66 -7.18 -24.76
C LEU A 22 11.04 -6.09 -25.77
N SER A 23 11.29 -6.45 -27.04
CA SER A 23 11.58 -5.45 -28.09
C SER A 23 10.36 -4.70 -28.57
N ILE A 24 9.15 -5.28 -28.43
CA ILE A 24 7.88 -4.71 -28.90
C ILE A 24 7.23 -3.84 -27.81
N PHE A 25 7.18 -4.35 -26.57
CA PHE A 25 6.51 -3.68 -25.47
C PHE A 25 7.20 -4.04 -24.13
N PRO A 26 8.38 -3.48 -23.84
CA PRO A 26 9.15 -3.79 -22.62
C PRO A 26 8.39 -3.43 -21.33
N GLU A 27 7.66 -2.29 -21.31
CA GLU A 27 6.93 -1.80 -20.15
C GLU A 27 5.79 -2.75 -19.72
N GLY A 28 5.25 -3.50 -20.67
CA GLY A 28 4.19 -4.48 -20.41
C GLY A 28 4.66 -5.81 -19.83
N GLN A 29 5.99 -5.99 -19.66
CA GLN A 29 6.58 -7.24 -19.18
C GLN A 29 7.05 -7.09 -17.75
N LEU A 30 6.12 -7.28 -16.81
CA LEU A 30 6.36 -7.12 -15.40
C LEU A 30 7.04 -8.36 -14.80
N VAL A 31 8.01 -8.16 -13.92
CA VAL A 31 8.70 -9.23 -13.20
C VAL A 31 8.81 -8.92 -11.70
N ILE A 32 8.82 -9.97 -10.90
CA ILE A 32 9.18 -9.91 -9.48
C ILE A 32 10.56 -10.53 -9.32
N LEU A 33 11.47 -9.80 -8.68
CA LEU A 33 12.80 -10.26 -8.34
C LEU A 33 12.87 -10.60 -6.85
N ALA A 34 13.47 -11.75 -6.52
CA ALA A 34 13.90 -12.09 -5.17
C ALA A 34 15.36 -12.52 -5.25
N ASP A 35 16.23 -11.89 -4.47
CA ASP A 35 17.68 -12.12 -4.47
C ASP A 35 18.30 -12.07 -5.88
N GLY A 36 17.84 -11.13 -6.70
CA GLY A 36 18.30 -10.95 -8.08
C GLY A 36 17.79 -12.00 -9.08
N LYS A 37 16.89 -12.90 -8.67
CA LYS A 37 16.27 -13.93 -9.53
C LYS A 37 14.83 -13.58 -9.84
N VAL A 38 14.39 -13.84 -11.09
CA VAL A 38 12.98 -13.68 -11.46
C VAL A 38 12.17 -14.82 -10.82
N VAL A 39 11.27 -14.48 -9.90
CA VAL A 39 10.39 -15.43 -9.19
C VAL A 39 8.93 -15.33 -9.61
N GLY A 40 8.56 -14.31 -10.37
CA GLY A 40 7.23 -14.13 -10.94
C GLY A 40 7.26 -13.23 -12.15
N SER A 41 6.28 -13.38 -13.04
CA SER A 41 6.15 -12.52 -14.22
C SER A 41 4.69 -12.38 -14.65
N ALA A 42 4.36 -11.22 -15.22
CA ALA A 42 3.10 -10.96 -15.91
C ALA A 42 3.38 -10.34 -17.27
N LEU A 43 2.98 -11.03 -18.32
CA LEU A 43 3.22 -10.65 -19.71
C LEU A 43 1.96 -10.02 -20.31
N SER A 44 2.13 -8.93 -21.06
CA SER A 44 0.99 -8.18 -21.62
C SER A 44 1.28 -7.65 -23.03
N LEU A 45 0.20 -7.36 -23.76
CA LEU A 45 0.21 -6.61 -25.04
C LEU A 45 -0.84 -5.52 -24.96
N ILE A 46 -0.71 -4.47 -25.76
CA ILE A 46 -1.80 -3.53 -26.01
C ILE A 46 -2.48 -3.98 -27.31
N VAL A 47 -3.81 -4.15 -27.30
CA VAL A 47 -4.56 -4.71 -28.43
C VAL A 47 -5.82 -3.90 -28.73
N ASP A 48 -6.28 -3.98 -29.98
CA ASP A 48 -7.54 -3.37 -30.39
C ASP A 48 -8.74 -4.07 -29.75
N GLU A 49 -9.77 -3.32 -29.36
CA GLU A 49 -11.04 -3.82 -28.83
C GLU A 49 -11.68 -4.86 -29.76
N LYS A 50 -11.48 -4.75 -31.08
CA LYS A 50 -11.94 -5.69 -32.09
C LYS A 50 -11.43 -7.13 -31.88
N LEU A 51 -10.27 -7.30 -31.24
CA LEU A 51 -9.76 -8.63 -30.87
C LEU A 51 -10.61 -9.23 -29.75
N ILE A 52 -11.04 -8.37 -28.80
CA ILE A 52 -11.85 -8.77 -27.65
C ILE A 52 -13.25 -9.15 -28.09
N ASP A 53 -13.86 -8.39 -28.98
CA ASP A 53 -15.23 -8.61 -29.46
C ASP A 53 -15.40 -9.94 -30.22
N LYS A 54 -14.33 -10.38 -30.89
CA LYS A 54 -14.33 -11.64 -31.63
C LYS A 54 -13.99 -12.83 -30.73
N ARG A 55 -14.50 -14.00 -31.08
CA ARG A 55 -13.99 -15.24 -30.48
C ARG A 55 -12.56 -15.46 -30.99
N HIS A 56 -11.63 -15.58 -30.07
CA HIS A 56 -10.23 -15.79 -30.33
C HIS A 56 -9.67 -16.90 -29.44
N ASN A 57 -8.64 -17.56 -29.87
CA ASN A 57 -7.85 -18.49 -29.07
C ASN A 57 -6.50 -17.85 -28.69
N TYR A 58 -5.73 -18.55 -27.87
CA TYR A 58 -4.45 -18.08 -27.39
C TYR A 58 -3.46 -17.73 -28.53
N LYS A 59 -3.38 -18.59 -29.56
CA LYS A 59 -2.52 -18.35 -30.73
C LYS A 59 -2.94 -17.08 -31.48
N GLN A 60 -4.23 -16.83 -31.62
CA GLN A 60 -4.75 -15.63 -32.27
C GLN A 60 -4.49 -14.37 -31.41
N ALA A 61 -4.67 -14.46 -30.08
CA ALA A 61 -4.40 -13.35 -29.18
C ALA A 61 -2.94 -12.91 -29.21
N THR A 62 -2.01 -13.86 -29.33
CA THR A 62 -0.55 -13.61 -29.37
C THR A 62 0.01 -13.44 -30.80
N GLY A 63 -0.85 -13.48 -31.83
CA GLY A 63 -0.39 -13.47 -33.21
C GLY A 63 0.52 -14.67 -33.51
N ASN A 64 0.22 -15.82 -32.93
CA ASN A 64 1.02 -17.05 -33.06
C ASN A 64 2.49 -16.85 -32.59
N HIS A 65 2.67 -16.20 -31.43
CA HIS A 65 3.96 -15.82 -30.81
C HIS A 65 4.79 -14.80 -31.63
N THR A 66 4.20 -14.19 -32.65
CA THR A 66 4.83 -13.06 -33.37
C THR A 66 4.53 -11.72 -32.66
N PHE A 67 3.50 -11.68 -31.83
CA PHE A 67 2.97 -10.49 -31.13
C PHE A 67 2.49 -9.38 -32.08
N SER A 68 2.15 -9.76 -33.32
CA SER A 68 1.63 -8.85 -34.35
C SER A 68 0.26 -8.24 -34.00
N THR A 69 -0.39 -8.74 -32.95
CA THR A 69 -1.62 -8.17 -32.39
C THR A 69 -1.34 -6.93 -31.52
N HIS A 70 -0.08 -6.69 -31.17
CA HIS A 70 0.27 -5.49 -30.40
C HIS A 70 0.07 -4.23 -31.26
N ASN A 71 -0.65 -3.28 -30.71
CA ASN A 71 -0.90 -1.97 -31.30
C ASN A 71 -0.78 -0.91 -30.21
N LYS A 72 0.32 -0.14 -30.21
CA LYS A 72 0.59 0.90 -29.20
C LYS A 72 -0.46 2.02 -29.15
N ASN A 73 -1.29 2.16 -30.18
CA ASN A 73 -2.35 3.17 -30.26
C ASN A 73 -3.73 2.61 -29.88
N ALA A 74 -3.81 1.34 -29.48
CA ALA A 74 -5.03 0.72 -29.01
C ALA A 74 -5.26 0.96 -27.50
N GLU A 75 -6.39 0.54 -26.98
CA GLU A 75 -6.88 0.97 -25.67
C GLU A 75 -7.00 -0.16 -24.64
N ILE A 76 -6.72 -1.42 -25.03
CA ILE A 76 -6.89 -2.57 -24.14
C ILE A 76 -5.54 -3.19 -23.78
N LEU A 77 -5.25 -3.30 -22.48
CA LEU A 77 -4.11 -4.07 -22.00
C LEU A 77 -4.50 -5.55 -21.93
N TYR A 78 -4.01 -6.36 -22.87
CA TYR A 78 -4.31 -7.78 -22.91
C TYR A 78 -3.26 -8.58 -22.14
N GLY A 79 -3.68 -9.24 -21.05
CA GLY A 79 -2.82 -10.14 -20.28
C GLY A 79 -2.61 -11.46 -21.02
N ILE A 80 -1.36 -11.78 -21.34
CA ILE A 80 -1.02 -13.02 -22.03
C ILE A 80 -0.78 -14.14 -21.03
N ASP A 81 0.01 -13.86 -19.99
CA ASP A 81 0.42 -14.86 -19.00
C ASP A 81 0.70 -14.22 -17.64
N VAL A 82 0.54 -15.02 -16.57
CA VAL A 82 0.98 -14.68 -15.22
C VAL A 82 1.45 -15.95 -14.53
N PHE A 83 2.67 -15.95 -14.02
CA PHE A 83 3.18 -17.10 -13.26
C PHE A 83 4.04 -16.69 -12.08
N ILE A 84 3.99 -17.53 -11.04
CA ILE A 84 4.81 -17.42 -9.84
C ILE A 84 5.53 -18.75 -9.64
N HIS A 85 6.82 -18.66 -9.34
CA HIS A 85 7.65 -19.83 -9.02
C HIS A 85 7.05 -20.58 -7.82
N PRO A 86 6.93 -21.91 -7.83
CA PRO A 86 6.24 -22.69 -6.80
C PRO A 86 6.68 -22.37 -5.36
N ASN A 87 7.98 -22.22 -5.12
CA ASN A 87 8.54 -21.94 -3.81
C ASN A 87 8.20 -20.55 -3.24
N TYR A 88 7.63 -19.66 -4.07
CA TYR A 88 7.22 -18.31 -3.69
C TYR A 88 5.70 -18.12 -3.74
N ARG A 89 4.94 -19.22 -3.90
CA ARG A 89 3.47 -19.19 -3.79
C ARG A 89 3.08 -19.01 -2.31
N GLY A 90 1.88 -18.46 -2.09
CA GLY A 90 1.40 -18.14 -0.73
C GLY A 90 1.82 -16.78 -0.20
N LEU A 91 2.77 -16.09 -0.86
CA LEU A 91 3.24 -14.74 -0.52
C LEU A 91 2.46 -13.62 -1.25
N ARG A 92 1.28 -13.91 -1.75
CA ARG A 92 0.40 -12.98 -2.51
C ARG A 92 1.08 -12.28 -3.71
N LEU A 93 2.22 -12.81 -4.21
CA LEU A 93 2.97 -12.21 -5.32
C LEU A 93 2.15 -12.13 -6.62
N GLY A 94 1.21 -13.05 -6.82
CA GLY A 94 0.27 -12.98 -7.93
C GLY A 94 -0.59 -11.70 -7.87
N ARG A 95 -1.09 -11.32 -6.69
CA ARG A 95 -1.82 -10.08 -6.48
C ARG A 95 -0.96 -8.86 -6.83
N ARG A 96 0.29 -8.82 -6.37
CA ARG A 96 1.23 -7.74 -6.73
C ARG A 96 1.41 -7.57 -8.24
N LEU A 97 1.47 -8.67 -9.00
CA LEU A 97 1.55 -8.61 -10.46
C LEU A 97 0.27 -8.05 -11.08
N TYR A 98 -0.91 -8.34 -10.50
CA TYR A 98 -2.17 -7.76 -10.95
C TYR A 98 -2.25 -6.28 -10.60
N ASP A 99 -1.84 -5.88 -9.39
CA ASP A 99 -1.80 -4.47 -8.97
C ASP A 99 -0.86 -3.65 -9.87
N ALA A 100 0.35 -4.15 -10.13
CA ALA A 100 1.30 -3.50 -11.05
C ALA A 100 0.77 -3.42 -12.49
N ARG A 101 -0.01 -4.43 -12.95
CA ARG A 101 -0.66 -4.41 -14.25
C ARG A 101 -1.79 -3.37 -14.29
N LYS A 102 -2.54 -3.18 -13.19
CA LYS A 102 -3.55 -2.11 -13.07
C LYS A 102 -2.88 -0.74 -13.12
N GLU A 103 -1.81 -0.53 -12.34
CA GLU A 103 -1.02 0.70 -12.38
C GLU A 103 -0.48 1.00 -13.79
N LEU A 104 0.05 0.01 -14.49
CA LEU A 104 0.51 0.17 -15.87
C LEU A 104 -0.64 0.58 -16.81
N CYS A 105 -1.82 -0.03 -16.65
CA CYS A 105 -3.01 0.31 -17.42
C CYS A 105 -3.43 1.77 -17.20
N GLU A 106 -3.40 2.23 -15.96
CA GLU A 106 -3.70 3.62 -15.59
C GLU A 106 -2.64 4.59 -16.13
N GLN A 107 -1.35 4.29 -15.95
CA GLN A 107 -0.24 5.12 -16.43
C GLN A 107 -0.24 5.30 -17.95
N LEU A 108 -0.56 4.24 -18.69
CA LEU A 108 -0.66 4.27 -20.14
C LEU A 108 -2.02 4.81 -20.63
N ASN A 109 -2.91 5.20 -19.73
CA ASN A 109 -4.26 5.66 -20.02
C ASN A 109 -5.03 4.67 -20.90
N LEU A 110 -4.97 3.38 -20.57
CA LEU A 110 -5.70 2.32 -21.27
C LEU A 110 -7.07 2.11 -20.61
N LYS A 111 -8.07 1.76 -21.40
CA LYS A 111 -9.48 1.65 -21.01
C LYS A 111 -9.75 0.49 -20.05
N ALA A 112 -9.09 -0.63 -20.29
CA ALA A 112 -9.32 -1.85 -19.53
C ALA A 112 -8.14 -2.80 -19.59
N ILE A 113 -8.10 -3.74 -18.62
CA ILE A 113 -7.28 -4.94 -18.67
C ILE A 113 -8.19 -6.10 -19.02
N VAL A 114 -7.86 -6.86 -20.05
CA VAL A 114 -8.60 -8.06 -20.45
C VAL A 114 -7.64 -9.25 -20.57
N PHE A 115 -8.07 -10.41 -20.16
CA PHE A 115 -7.36 -11.67 -20.39
C PHE A 115 -8.30 -12.87 -20.33
N ALA A 116 -7.87 -13.99 -20.87
CA ALA A 116 -8.60 -15.25 -20.77
C ALA A 116 -7.93 -16.17 -19.74
N GLY A 117 -8.61 -16.38 -18.62
CA GLY A 117 -8.17 -17.23 -17.52
C GLY A 117 -8.59 -18.69 -17.72
N ARG A 118 -7.69 -19.63 -17.42
CA ARG A 118 -7.98 -21.06 -17.34
C ARG A 118 -8.93 -21.36 -16.18
N ILE A 119 -9.59 -22.53 -16.24
CA ILE A 119 -10.43 -23.07 -15.16
C ILE A 119 -10.01 -24.50 -14.80
N PRO A 120 -8.81 -24.71 -14.23
CA PRO A 120 -8.16 -26.02 -14.14
C PRO A 120 -8.95 -27.08 -13.35
N ASN A 121 -9.80 -26.70 -12.43
CA ASN A 121 -10.61 -27.67 -11.70
C ASN A 121 -11.89 -28.08 -12.48
N TYR A 122 -12.17 -27.49 -13.63
CA TYR A 122 -13.40 -27.79 -14.38
C TYR A 122 -13.46 -29.25 -14.87
N ALA A 123 -12.37 -29.87 -15.28
CA ALA A 123 -12.37 -31.25 -15.72
C ALA A 123 -13.00 -32.22 -14.70
N GLN A 124 -12.76 -31.99 -13.41
CA GLN A 124 -13.32 -32.80 -12.31
C GLN A 124 -14.85 -32.68 -12.19
N HIS A 125 -15.40 -31.57 -12.65
CA HIS A 125 -16.84 -31.25 -12.57
C HIS A 125 -17.56 -31.39 -13.92
N SER A 126 -16.86 -31.57 -15.03
CA SER A 126 -17.37 -31.52 -16.41
C SER A 126 -18.45 -32.57 -16.71
N LYS A 127 -18.48 -33.71 -15.99
CA LYS A 127 -19.52 -34.72 -16.12
C LYS A 127 -20.88 -34.28 -15.52
N LYS A 128 -20.89 -33.32 -14.60
CA LYS A 128 -22.07 -32.88 -13.83
C LYS A 128 -22.49 -31.44 -14.12
N LEU A 129 -21.53 -30.60 -14.52
CA LEU A 129 -21.76 -29.18 -14.70
C LEU A 129 -21.34 -28.72 -16.09
N THR A 130 -22.13 -27.85 -16.70
CA THR A 130 -21.69 -27.09 -17.87
C THR A 130 -20.63 -26.05 -17.44
N PRO A 131 -19.79 -25.57 -18.38
CA PRO A 131 -18.82 -24.51 -18.05
C PRO A 131 -19.48 -23.28 -17.39
N LYS A 132 -20.64 -22.87 -17.88
CA LYS A 132 -21.41 -21.76 -17.32
C LYS A 132 -21.81 -22.02 -15.88
N ASN A 133 -22.45 -23.16 -15.60
CA ASN A 133 -22.88 -23.50 -14.24
C ASN A 133 -21.70 -23.67 -13.29
N TYR A 134 -20.55 -24.17 -13.78
CA TYR A 134 -19.34 -24.24 -12.98
C TYR A 134 -18.83 -22.85 -12.61
N ILE A 135 -18.70 -21.94 -13.57
CA ILE A 135 -18.25 -20.56 -13.34
C ILE A 135 -19.21 -19.83 -12.40
N ASP A 136 -20.54 -19.99 -12.57
CA ASP A 136 -21.53 -19.39 -11.68
C ASP A 136 -21.38 -19.88 -10.24
N LYS A 137 -21.10 -21.18 -10.03
CA LYS A 137 -20.83 -21.72 -8.69
C LYS A 137 -19.53 -21.19 -8.08
N VAL A 138 -18.48 -20.99 -8.88
CA VAL A 138 -17.24 -20.37 -8.40
C VAL A 138 -17.49 -18.90 -8.02
N LYS A 139 -18.24 -18.15 -8.82
CA LYS A 139 -18.64 -16.76 -8.51
C LYS A 139 -19.40 -16.64 -7.19
N HIS A 140 -20.29 -17.60 -6.91
CA HIS A 140 -21.05 -17.64 -5.65
C HIS A 140 -20.29 -18.32 -4.49
N LYS A 141 -18.99 -18.65 -4.69
CA LYS A 141 -18.14 -19.32 -3.68
C LYS A 141 -18.66 -20.70 -3.25
N GLU A 142 -19.52 -21.34 -4.04
CA GLU A 142 -19.98 -22.71 -3.83
C GLU A 142 -18.92 -23.74 -4.28
N LEU A 143 -18.08 -23.36 -5.21
CA LEU A 143 -16.91 -24.12 -5.66
C LEU A 143 -15.68 -23.23 -5.64
N HIS A 144 -14.52 -23.85 -5.48
CA HIS A 144 -13.24 -23.17 -5.56
C HIS A 144 -12.50 -23.62 -6.84
N ASP A 145 -12.07 -22.64 -7.64
CA ASP A 145 -11.13 -22.84 -8.74
C ASP A 145 -9.90 -21.97 -8.47
N PRO A 146 -8.68 -22.54 -8.44
CA PRO A 146 -7.50 -21.81 -7.99
C PRO A 146 -7.15 -20.60 -8.86
N VAL A 147 -7.50 -20.64 -10.15
CA VAL A 147 -7.24 -19.54 -11.09
C VAL A 147 -8.40 -18.56 -11.12
N LEU A 148 -9.62 -19.04 -11.40
CA LEU A 148 -10.79 -18.15 -11.50
C LEU A 148 -11.12 -17.47 -10.18
N SER A 149 -11.08 -18.18 -9.04
CA SER A 149 -11.34 -17.59 -7.73
C SER A 149 -10.33 -16.48 -7.40
N PHE A 150 -9.06 -16.69 -7.72
CA PHE A 150 -8.01 -15.69 -7.56
C PHE A 150 -8.27 -14.46 -8.44
N GLN A 151 -8.63 -14.64 -9.70
CA GLN A 151 -8.91 -13.55 -10.63
C GLN A 151 -10.11 -12.72 -10.19
N LEU A 152 -11.19 -13.37 -9.76
CA LEU A 152 -12.37 -12.69 -9.21
C LEU A 152 -12.06 -11.91 -7.93
N SER A 153 -11.16 -12.42 -7.07
CA SER A 153 -10.73 -11.73 -5.84
C SER A 153 -9.83 -10.51 -6.09
N ASN A 154 -9.37 -10.33 -7.32
CA ASN A 154 -8.61 -9.15 -7.77
C ASN A 154 -9.47 -8.21 -8.65
N ASP A 155 -10.79 -8.15 -8.40
CA ASP A 155 -11.77 -7.23 -9.00
C ASP A 155 -11.98 -7.42 -10.50
N PHE A 156 -11.58 -8.58 -11.06
CA PHE A 156 -11.92 -8.90 -12.43
C PHE A 156 -13.31 -9.49 -12.52
N HIS A 157 -14.06 -9.12 -13.53
CA HIS A 157 -15.39 -9.66 -13.79
C HIS A 157 -15.45 -10.47 -15.08
N VAL A 158 -16.36 -11.44 -15.09
CA VAL A 158 -16.52 -12.35 -16.23
C VAL A 158 -17.26 -11.66 -17.36
N LEU A 159 -16.63 -11.56 -18.54
CA LEU A 159 -17.28 -11.12 -19.78
C LEU A 159 -17.96 -12.29 -20.49
N ARG A 160 -17.22 -13.34 -20.78
CA ARG A 160 -17.75 -14.51 -21.50
C ARG A 160 -16.88 -15.75 -21.36
N ILE A 161 -17.39 -16.88 -21.83
CA ILE A 161 -16.68 -18.16 -21.90
C ILE A 161 -16.14 -18.36 -23.32
N ILE A 162 -14.89 -18.75 -23.40
CA ILE A 162 -14.22 -19.10 -24.68
C ILE A 162 -13.99 -20.61 -24.69
N LYS A 163 -14.37 -21.26 -25.78
CA LYS A 163 -14.11 -22.68 -26.06
C LYS A 163 -12.91 -22.81 -26.98
N ASN A 164 -12.11 -23.87 -26.82
CA ASN A 164 -10.89 -24.14 -27.56
C ASN A 164 -9.89 -22.97 -27.50
N TYR A 165 -9.75 -22.40 -26.27
CA TYR A 165 -8.86 -21.27 -26.06
C TYR A 165 -7.40 -21.70 -26.10
N LEU A 166 -7.04 -22.71 -25.32
CA LEU A 166 -5.69 -23.26 -25.25
C LEU A 166 -5.74 -24.74 -25.61
N GLU A 167 -5.12 -25.09 -26.72
CA GLU A 167 -5.05 -26.44 -27.23
C GLU A 167 -4.29 -27.34 -26.26
N GLY A 168 -4.85 -28.52 -25.95
CA GLY A 168 -4.26 -29.47 -25.02
C GLY A 168 -4.45 -29.17 -23.55
N ASP A 169 -5.20 -28.14 -23.16
CA ASP A 169 -5.56 -27.87 -21.76
C ASP A 169 -6.67 -28.83 -21.28
N GLU A 170 -6.25 -30.03 -20.90
CA GLU A 170 -7.19 -31.06 -20.43
C GLU A 170 -7.87 -30.71 -19.11
N GLU A 171 -7.20 -29.99 -18.22
CA GLU A 171 -7.72 -29.58 -16.91
C GLU A 171 -8.91 -28.65 -17.03
N SER A 172 -8.86 -27.70 -17.96
CA SER A 172 -9.97 -26.78 -18.26
C SER A 172 -10.90 -27.30 -19.38
N LYS A 173 -10.62 -28.48 -19.95
CA LYS A 173 -11.30 -28.98 -21.17
C LYS A 173 -11.29 -27.96 -22.30
N GLU A 174 -10.15 -27.26 -22.45
CA GLU A 174 -9.89 -26.17 -23.41
C GLU A 174 -10.82 -24.96 -23.26
N PHE A 175 -11.58 -24.87 -22.15
CA PHE A 175 -12.36 -23.68 -21.86
C PHE A 175 -11.52 -22.63 -21.10
N ALA A 176 -11.77 -21.38 -21.45
CA ALA A 176 -11.25 -20.24 -20.67
C ALA A 176 -12.38 -19.25 -20.38
N VAL A 177 -12.19 -18.44 -19.37
CA VAL A 177 -13.07 -17.33 -19.01
C VAL A 177 -12.41 -16.04 -19.41
N LEU A 178 -13.03 -15.27 -20.27
CA LEU A 178 -12.60 -13.91 -20.57
C LEU A 178 -13.02 -13.02 -19.42
N LEU A 179 -12.04 -12.37 -18.81
CA LEU A 179 -12.23 -11.47 -17.68
C LEU A 179 -11.76 -10.07 -18.03
N GLU A 180 -12.37 -9.10 -17.39
CA GLU A 180 -12.07 -7.67 -17.57
C GLU A 180 -12.00 -6.96 -16.23
N TRP A 181 -11.10 -6.01 -16.16
CA TRP A 181 -11.06 -4.95 -15.15
C TRP A 181 -11.06 -3.60 -15.87
N ASN A 182 -11.99 -2.72 -15.50
CA ASN A 182 -12.13 -1.41 -16.13
C ASN A 182 -11.31 -0.36 -15.40
N ASN A 183 -10.53 0.40 -16.15
CA ASN A 183 -9.83 1.56 -15.63
C ASN A 183 -10.83 2.72 -15.45
N VAL A 184 -11.21 2.99 -14.20
CA VAL A 184 -12.15 4.08 -13.87
C VAL A 184 -11.56 5.48 -14.08
N TYR A 185 -10.24 5.56 -14.27
CA TYR A 185 -9.51 6.80 -14.54
C TYR A 185 -9.22 7.01 -16.03
N TYR A 186 -9.73 6.13 -16.90
CA TYR A 186 -9.54 6.26 -18.35
C TYR A 186 -10.16 7.58 -18.86
N ASP A 187 -9.33 8.33 -19.58
CA ASP A 187 -9.73 9.59 -20.23
C ASP A 187 -9.57 9.43 -21.74
N GLU A 188 -10.67 9.60 -22.49
CA GLU A 188 -10.66 9.55 -23.96
C GLU A 188 -9.83 10.68 -24.58
N SER A 189 -9.56 11.74 -23.82
CA SER A 189 -8.68 12.84 -24.27
C SER A 189 -7.23 12.37 -24.27
N PRO A 190 -6.48 12.51 -25.39
CA PRO A 190 -5.08 12.08 -25.42
C PRO A 190 -4.25 12.88 -24.43
N LYS A 191 -3.67 12.23 -23.44
CA LYS A 191 -2.70 12.85 -22.53
C LYS A 191 -1.42 13.14 -23.30
N LEU A 192 -1.06 14.43 -23.40
CA LEU A 192 0.13 14.90 -24.12
C LEU A 192 1.45 14.59 -23.40
N ILE A 193 1.40 14.12 -22.16
CA ILE A 193 2.59 13.88 -21.33
C ILE A 193 2.37 12.62 -20.46
N ASN A 194 3.34 11.73 -20.42
CA ASN A 194 3.43 10.65 -19.41
C ASN A 194 3.65 11.30 -18.03
N LEU A 195 2.63 11.34 -17.19
CA LEU A 195 2.74 11.85 -15.83
C LEU A 195 3.09 10.70 -14.88
N GLU A 196 4.11 10.89 -14.07
CA GLU A 196 4.34 10.08 -12.87
C GLU A 196 3.07 10.06 -12.01
N LYS A 197 2.84 8.97 -11.27
CA LYS A 197 1.70 8.87 -10.34
C LYS A 197 1.69 10.07 -9.40
N SER A 198 0.70 10.93 -9.54
CA SER A 198 0.60 12.16 -8.73
C SER A 198 -0.42 12.04 -7.62
N VAL A 199 -1.44 11.20 -7.79
CA VAL A 199 -2.47 10.96 -6.79
C VAL A 199 -2.07 9.79 -5.91
N ILE A 200 -1.83 10.08 -4.65
CA ILE A 200 -1.40 9.11 -3.64
C ILE A 200 -2.56 8.84 -2.70
N ARG A 201 -2.92 7.58 -2.51
CA ARG A 201 -4.00 7.16 -1.63
C ARG A 201 -3.46 6.76 -0.27
N LEU A 202 -3.96 7.43 0.77
CA LEU A 202 -3.58 7.24 2.16
C LEU A 202 -4.66 6.42 2.87
N GLY A 203 -4.27 5.37 3.58
CA GLY A 203 -5.11 4.60 4.49
C GLY A 203 -4.68 4.85 5.93
N LEU A 204 -5.48 5.60 6.70
CA LEU A 204 -5.21 5.90 8.10
C LEU A 204 -6.03 4.98 8.99
N ILE A 205 -5.37 4.30 9.92
CA ILE A 205 -6.02 3.37 10.84
C ILE A 205 -6.26 4.10 12.17
N GLN A 206 -7.52 4.37 12.49
CA GLN A 206 -7.94 4.81 13.81
C GLN A 206 -8.20 3.56 14.65
N TRP A 207 -7.17 3.15 15.38
CA TRP A 207 -7.08 1.87 16.06
C TRP A 207 -7.76 1.90 17.41
N GLN A 208 -8.69 0.98 17.64
CA GLN A 208 -9.28 0.82 18.95
C GLN A 208 -8.40 -0.05 19.84
N MET A 209 -7.97 0.52 20.95
CA MET A 209 -7.33 -0.21 22.04
C MET A 209 -8.33 -1.20 22.65
N ARG A 210 -7.98 -2.48 22.62
CA ARG A 210 -8.76 -3.58 23.20
C ARG A 210 -7.83 -4.63 23.79
N PRO A 211 -8.25 -5.39 24.81
CA PRO A 211 -7.43 -6.50 25.35
C PRO A 211 -7.08 -7.48 24.25
N LEU A 212 -5.84 -7.92 24.21
CA LEU A 212 -5.31 -8.99 23.37
C LEU A 212 -4.63 -10.03 24.25
N ASN A 213 -4.75 -11.29 23.89
CA ASN A 213 -4.20 -12.39 24.69
C ASN A 213 -2.75 -12.73 24.31
N ASN A 214 -2.34 -12.43 23.08
CA ASN A 214 -1.01 -12.76 22.57
C ASN A 214 -0.68 -11.93 21.31
N ILE A 215 0.52 -12.08 20.81
CA ILE A 215 1.00 -11.37 19.61
C ILE A 215 0.33 -11.87 18.31
N GLU A 216 -0.14 -13.11 18.28
CA GLU A 216 -0.83 -13.68 17.12
C GLU A 216 -2.16 -12.97 16.89
N GLU A 217 -2.97 -12.76 17.94
CA GLU A 217 -4.21 -11.95 17.84
C GLU A 217 -3.93 -10.51 17.42
N PHE A 218 -2.82 -9.94 17.88
CA PHE A 218 -2.39 -8.62 17.42
C PHE A 218 -2.09 -8.62 15.92
N PHE A 219 -1.39 -9.64 15.41
CA PHE A 219 -1.10 -9.74 13.98
C PHE A 219 -2.36 -9.95 13.14
N GLU A 220 -3.29 -10.79 13.60
CA GLU A 220 -4.58 -11.00 12.91
C GLU A 220 -5.36 -9.69 12.80
N GLN A 221 -5.42 -8.90 13.87
CA GLN A 221 -6.10 -7.62 13.85
C GLN A 221 -5.38 -6.60 12.95
N ALA A 222 -4.05 -6.52 13.01
CA ALA A 222 -3.26 -5.64 12.16
C ALA A 222 -3.41 -6.01 10.67
N GLU A 223 -3.34 -7.31 10.36
CA GLU A 223 -3.52 -7.83 9.00
C GLU A 223 -4.90 -7.49 8.44
N PHE A 224 -5.96 -7.60 9.26
CA PHE A 224 -7.30 -7.21 8.86
C PHE A 224 -7.35 -5.75 8.35
N PHE A 225 -6.77 -4.80 9.08
CA PHE A 225 -6.75 -3.41 8.66
C PHE A 225 -5.87 -3.18 7.43
N ILE A 226 -4.74 -3.86 7.32
CA ILE A 226 -3.86 -3.78 6.14
C ILE A 226 -4.58 -4.32 4.90
N ASP A 227 -5.28 -5.46 5.02
CA ASP A 227 -6.07 -6.02 3.92
C ASP A 227 -7.17 -5.04 3.47
N VAL A 228 -7.88 -4.43 4.42
CA VAL A 228 -8.91 -3.43 4.12
C VAL A 228 -8.31 -2.24 3.35
N VAL A 229 -7.29 -1.56 3.88
CA VAL A 229 -6.73 -0.36 3.23
C VAL A 229 -6.06 -0.70 1.90
N SER A 230 -5.40 -1.85 1.80
CA SER A 230 -4.84 -2.36 0.55
C SER A 230 -5.93 -2.70 -0.47
N GLY A 231 -7.06 -3.26 -0.02
CA GLY A 231 -8.23 -3.54 -0.87
C GLY A 231 -8.81 -2.28 -1.51
N TYR A 232 -8.67 -1.12 -0.88
CA TYR A 232 -8.99 0.19 -1.47
C TYR A 232 -7.90 0.76 -2.37
N GLY A 233 -6.80 0.03 -2.61
CA GLY A 233 -5.68 0.49 -3.44
C GLY A 233 -4.85 1.58 -2.78
N SER A 234 -4.76 1.61 -1.44
CA SER A 234 -3.96 2.61 -0.73
C SER A 234 -2.47 2.39 -0.95
N ASP A 235 -1.72 3.47 -1.08
CA ASP A 235 -0.26 3.47 -1.22
C ASP A 235 0.44 3.40 0.12
N PHE A 236 -0.19 3.96 1.16
CA PHE A 236 0.30 3.97 2.53
C PHE A 236 -0.77 3.50 3.51
N ALA A 237 -0.33 2.70 4.49
CA ALA A 237 -1.07 2.43 5.72
C ALA A 237 -0.36 3.11 6.89
N LEU A 238 -1.09 3.95 7.65
CA LEU A 238 -0.57 4.60 8.85
C LEU A 238 -1.21 4.00 10.10
N PHE A 239 -0.40 3.36 10.94
CA PHE A 239 -0.78 2.91 12.28
C PHE A 239 -0.41 3.95 13.35
N PRO A 240 -1.10 3.98 14.50
CA PRO A 240 -0.86 4.94 15.56
C PRO A 240 0.39 4.68 16.41
N GLU A 241 0.76 5.67 17.24
CA GLU A 241 1.76 5.53 18.29
C GLU A 241 1.32 4.50 19.35
N LEU A 242 2.26 3.66 19.81
CA LEU A 242 2.10 2.67 20.89
C LEU A 242 0.85 1.77 20.76
N PHE A 243 0.37 1.53 19.57
CA PHE A 243 -0.83 0.71 19.31
C PHE A 243 -0.69 -0.76 19.74
N ILE A 244 0.53 -1.19 20.07
CA ILE A 244 0.83 -2.51 20.64
C ILE A 244 0.61 -2.59 22.17
N ALA A 245 0.26 -1.48 22.81
CA ALA A 245 0.07 -1.40 24.27
C ALA A 245 -0.88 -2.46 24.87
N PRO A 246 -1.90 -2.98 24.17
CA PRO A 246 -2.70 -4.09 24.70
C PRO A 246 -1.90 -5.31 25.17
N LEU A 247 -0.77 -5.61 24.53
CA LEU A 247 0.12 -6.71 24.92
C LEU A 247 0.85 -6.47 26.26
N MET A 248 0.77 -5.24 26.81
CA MET A 248 1.38 -4.91 28.10
C MET A 248 0.56 -5.45 29.30
N ALA A 249 -0.69 -5.87 29.07
CA ALA A 249 -1.58 -6.39 30.13
C ALA A 249 -0.96 -7.56 30.91
N ASP A 250 -0.18 -8.41 30.28
CA ASP A 250 0.50 -9.56 30.92
C ASP A 250 1.58 -9.13 31.91
N TYR A 251 2.04 -7.89 31.83
CA TYR A 251 3.13 -7.32 32.61
C TYR A 251 2.67 -6.36 33.70
N ASN A 252 1.35 -6.27 34.00
CA ASN A 252 0.81 -5.38 35.04
C ASN A 252 1.31 -5.68 36.45
N HIS A 253 1.91 -6.84 36.70
CA HIS A 253 2.55 -7.20 37.94
C HIS A 253 3.92 -6.55 38.13
N LEU A 254 4.49 -6.00 37.08
CA LEU A 254 5.76 -5.25 37.08
C LEU A 254 5.50 -3.74 37.30
N SER A 255 6.56 -3.01 37.60
CA SER A 255 6.51 -1.56 37.51
C SER A 255 6.30 -1.10 36.06
N GLU A 256 5.76 0.09 35.87
CA GLU A 256 5.51 0.67 34.55
C GLU A 256 6.76 0.71 33.68
N ALA A 257 7.91 1.06 34.27
CA ALA A 257 9.20 1.09 33.57
C ALA A 257 9.70 -0.32 33.21
N GLU A 258 9.36 -1.33 33.95
CA GLU A 258 9.68 -2.73 33.62
C GLU A 258 8.71 -3.27 32.57
N ALA A 259 7.41 -3.05 32.74
CA ALA A 259 6.37 -3.51 31.82
C ALA A 259 6.59 -3.01 30.38
N ILE A 260 6.91 -1.73 30.19
CA ILE A 260 7.16 -1.16 28.87
C ILE A 260 8.43 -1.74 28.22
N ARG A 261 9.43 -2.15 29.03
CA ARG A 261 10.64 -2.82 28.53
C ARG A 261 10.36 -4.26 28.10
N GLU A 262 9.46 -4.97 28.76
CA GLU A 262 9.00 -6.28 28.32
C GLU A 262 8.23 -6.17 27.00
N LEU A 263 7.42 -5.12 26.82
CA LEU A 263 6.72 -4.85 25.57
C LEU A 263 7.69 -4.64 24.40
N ALA A 264 8.90 -4.10 24.63
CA ALA A 264 9.90 -3.90 23.60
C ALA A 264 10.40 -5.20 22.94
N ARG A 265 10.18 -6.37 23.55
CA ARG A 265 10.52 -7.68 22.96
C ARG A 265 9.73 -8.00 21.70
N TYR A 266 8.56 -7.39 21.53
CA TYR A 266 7.71 -7.60 20.37
C TYR A 266 8.12 -6.78 19.15
N SER A 267 8.98 -5.78 19.31
CA SER A 267 9.27 -4.79 18.26
C SER A 267 9.93 -5.38 17.03
N ASP A 268 10.93 -6.25 17.18
CA ASP A 268 11.56 -6.94 16.05
C ASP A 268 10.66 -7.98 15.37
N PRO A 269 9.91 -8.84 16.09
CA PRO A 269 8.87 -9.68 15.50
C PRO A 269 7.83 -8.88 14.70
N ILE A 270 7.36 -7.74 15.25
CA ILE A 270 6.39 -6.86 14.58
C ILE A 270 7.00 -6.27 13.31
N ARG A 271 8.23 -5.73 13.37
CA ARG A 271 8.92 -5.21 12.20
C ARG A 271 8.99 -6.23 11.07
N LYS A 272 9.40 -7.46 11.36
CA LYS A 272 9.49 -8.54 10.37
C LYS A 272 8.13 -8.87 9.76
N ARG A 273 7.09 -9.01 10.59
CA ARG A 273 5.75 -9.33 10.13
C ARG A 273 5.15 -8.22 9.27
N PHE A 274 5.38 -6.95 9.65
CA PHE A 274 4.91 -5.81 8.87
C PHE A 274 5.68 -5.63 7.54
N GLN A 275 6.95 -6.04 7.47
CA GLN A 275 7.66 -6.14 6.18
C GLN A 275 7.03 -7.20 5.27
N GLU A 276 6.68 -8.38 5.80
CA GLU A 276 5.95 -9.41 5.05
C GLU A 276 4.59 -8.89 4.57
N PHE A 277 3.86 -8.19 5.42
CA PHE A 277 2.60 -7.56 5.04
C PHE A 277 2.78 -6.50 3.95
N ALA A 278 3.78 -5.62 4.06
CA ALA A 278 4.05 -4.60 3.05
C ALA A 278 4.27 -5.20 1.66
N ILE A 279 5.01 -6.32 1.60
CA ILE A 279 5.22 -7.08 0.37
C ILE A 279 3.92 -7.75 -0.09
N SER A 280 3.24 -8.48 0.79
CA SER A 280 2.09 -9.32 0.44
C SER A 280 0.88 -8.51 0.00
N TYR A 281 0.70 -7.33 0.59
CA TYR A 281 -0.42 -6.43 0.33
C TYR A 281 -0.09 -5.27 -0.60
N ASN A 282 1.15 -5.23 -1.14
CA ASN A 282 1.64 -4.18 -2.04
C ASN A 282 1.37 -2.76 -1.54
N ILE A 283 1.70 -2.49 -0.28
CA ILE A 283 1.44 -1.22 0.38
C ILE A 283 2.64 -0.79 1.24
N ASN A 284 2.98 0.49 1.27
CA ASN A 284 3.95 1.02 2.21
C ASN A 284 3.30 1.15 3.59
N ILE A 285 3.91 0.59 4.63
CA ILE A 285 3.32 0.60 5.98
C ILE A 285 4.20 1.42 6.92
N ILE A 286 3.58 2.44 7.53
CA ILE A 286 4.14 3.18 8.65
C ILE A 286 3.59 2.51 9.90
N THR A 287 4.45 1.79 10.64
CA THR A 287 4.04 0.91 11.74
C THR A 287 3.63 1.67 13.01
N GLY A 288 3.29 2.94 12.89
CA GLY A 288 3.08 3.77 14.07
C GLY A 288 4.35 3.87 14.90
N SER A 289 4.26 3.57 16.20
CA SER A 289 5.47 3.41 17.00
C SER A 289 5.31 2.41 18.13
N MET A 290 6.43 2.00 18.71
CA MET A 290 6.52 1.00 19.77
C MET A 290 7.79 1.20 20.60
N PRO A 291 7.84 0.70 21.86
CA PRO A 291 9.05 0.75 22.65
C PRO A 291 10.14 -0.11 22.03
N TYR A 292 11.36 0.36 22.03
CA TYR A 292 12.51 -0.35 21.47
C TYR A 292 13.72 -0.23 22.39
N LEU A 293 14.37 -1.35 22.67
CA LEU A 293 15.57 -1.39 23.50
C LEU A 293 16.83 -1.42 22.63
N ASP A 294 17.67 -0.41 22.76
CA ASP A 294 18.99 -0.37 22.17
C ASP A 294 20.05 -0.05 23.23
N ASN A 295 21.03 -0.93 23.37
CA ASN A 295 22.14 -0.79 24.35
C ASN A 295 21.67 -0.44 25.78
N GLY A 296 20.56 -1.06 26.22
CA GLY A 296 19.93 -0.84 27.53
C GLY A 296 19.10 0.43 27.67
N ASN A 297 19.09 1.30 26.65
CA ASN A 297 18.23 2.47 26.60
C ASN A 297 16.91 2.17 25.92
N LEU A 298 15.84 2.74 26.44
CA LEU A 298 14.49 2.59 25.89
C LEU A 298 14.16 3.81 25.01
N TYR A 299 13.71 3.54 23.79
CA TYR A 299 13.29 4.53 22.80
C TYR A 299 11.86 4.25 22.33
N ASN A 300 11.19 5.26 21.80
CA ASN A 300 9.94 5.13 21.08
C ASN A 300 10.25 5.17 19.58
N VAL A 301 10.13 4.03 18.89
CA VAL A 301 10.53 3.90 17.47
C VAL A 301 9.40 3.35 16.63
N GLY A 302 9.43 3.64 15.33
CA GLY A 302 8.60 2.99 14.33
C GLY A 302 9.42 2.58 13.12
N PHE A 303 8.77 1.85 12.23
CA PHE A 303 9.38 1.36 11.01
C PHE A 303 8.52 1.76 9.81
N LEU A 304 9.20 2.26 8.77
CA LEU A 304 8.63 2.37 7.43
C LEU A 304 8.95 1.07 6.69
N CYS A 305 7.98 0.19 6.58
CA CYS A 305 8.09 -1.05 5.81
C CYS A 305 7.59 -0.78 4.40
N LYS A 306 8.48 -0.77 3.42
CA LYS A 306 8.15 -0.45 2.03
C LYS A 306 7.68 -1.70 1.28
N ARG A 307 6.84 -1.50 0.28
CA ARG A 307 6.32 -2.59 -0.56
C ARG A 307 7.39 -3.29 -1.42
N ASP A 308 8.58 -2.71 -1.53
CA ASP A 308 9.75 -3.35 -2.15
C ASP A 308 10.48 -4.34 -1.21
N GLY A 309 10.02 -4.47 0.04
CA GLY A 309 10.60 -5.34 1.06
C GLY A 309 11.68 -4.69 1.92
N THR A 310 12.07 -3.45 1.64
CA THR A 310 13.01 -2.70 2.50
C THR A 310 12.29 -2.11 3.71
N SER A 311 13.01 -1.86 4.79
CA SER A 311 12.48 -1.13 5.94
C SER A 311 13.48 -0.11 6.47
N GLU A 312 12.95 1.00 6.95
CA GLU A 312 13.71 2.08 7.58
C GLU A 312 13.14 2.40 8.96
N ILE A 313 14.01 2.73 9.89
CA ILE A 313 13.64 3.10 11.27
C ILE A 313 13.50 4.60 11.39
N TYR A 314 12.53 5.05 12.19
CA TYR A 314 12.40 6.41 12.68
C TYR A 314 12.19 6.40 14.19
N THR A 315 12.65 7.43 14.87
CA THR A 315 12.67 7.50 16.33
C THR A 315 12.06 8.81 16.79
N LYS A 316 11.25 8.77 17.85
CA LYS A 316 10.72 9.96 18.52
C LYS A 316 11.88 10.80 19.09
N ILE A 317 11.94 12.05 18.70
CA ILE A 317 13.00 12.98 19.08
C ILE A 317 12.67 13.63 20.42
N HIS A 318 11.43 14.15 20.56
CA HIS A 318 10.95 14.82 21.76
C HIS A 318 10.08 13.86 22.56
N VAL A 319 10.61 13.39 23.67
CA VAL A 319 9.90 12.51 24.61
C VAL A 319 9.13 13.37 25.59
N THR A 320 7.87 13.02 25.85
CA THR A 320 7.05 13.76 26.82
C THR A 320 7.55 13.59 28.25
N PRO A 321 7.27 14.54 29.16
CA PRO A 321 7.61 14.37 30.57
C PRO A 321 7.09 13.07 31.19
N ASN A 322 5.89 12.62 30.81
CA ASN A 322 5.32 11.35 31.28
C ASN A 322 6.13 10.13 30.83
N GLU A 323 6.52 10.07 29.55
CA GLU A 323 7.35 8.98 29.01
C GLU A 323 8.72 8.90 29.69
N VAL A 324 9.30 10.06 30.02
CA VAL A 324 10.56 10.14 30.80
C VAL A 324 10.35 9.65 32.22
N GLN A 325 9.33 10.18 32.91
CA GLN A 325 9.10 9.94 34.34
C GLN A 325 8.65 8.52 34.63
N HIS A 326 7.71 7.97 33.85
CA HIS A 326 7.10 6.67 34.12
C HIS A 326 7.83 5.51 33.43
N TRP A 327 8.39 5.74 32.26
CA TRP A 327 9.00 4.67 31.44
C TRP A 327 10.52 4.79 31.29
N GLY A 328 11.10 5.95 31.61
CA GLY A 328 12.52 6.19 31.42
C GLY A 328 12.95 6.19 29.95
N MET A 329 12.06 6.60 29.05
CA MET A 329 12.34 6.71 27.61
C MET A 329 13.33 7.83 27.33
N LYS A 330 14.15 7.65 26.30
CA LYS A 330 15.09 8.63 25.77
C LYS A 330 14.68 9.09 24.40
N GLY A 331 14.93 10.36 24.09
CA GLY A 331 14.77 10.91 22.75
C GLY A 331 15.81 10.38 21.78
N GLY A 332 15.42 10.24 20.52
CA GLY A 332 16.34 9.93 19.43
C GLY A 332 17.28 11.08 19.11
N SER A 333 18.36 10.78 18.39
CA SER A 333 19.37 11.77 17.99
C SER A 333 19.33 12.12 16.50
N GLN A 334 18.51 11.43 15.71
CA GLN A 334 18.45 11.60 14.27
C GLN A 334 17.02 11.60 13.75
N PHE A 335 16.76 12.48 12.80
CA PHE A 335 15.53 12.52 11.99
C PHE A 335 15.91 12.80 10.54
N LYS A 336 15.09 12.32 9.62
CA LYS A 336 15.32 12.45 8.17
C LYS A 336 14.02 12.32 7.40
N THR A 337 14.07 12.69 6.14
CA THR A 337 13.06 12.33 5.15
C THR A 337 13.31 10.93 4.58
N PHE A 338 12.29 10.33 3.99
CA PHE A 338 12.34 9.00 3.40
C PHE A 338 11.91 9.06 1.94
N ASP A 339 12.71 8.49 1.05
CA ASP A 339 12.34 8.31 -0.35
C ASP A 339 11.47 7.07 -0.49
N THR A 340 10.33 7.22 -1.18
CA THR A 340 9.41 6.15 -1.50
C THR A 340 9.04 6.21 -2.98
N ASP A 341 8.43 5.15 -3.50
CA ASP A 341 7.86 5.11 -4.84
C ASP A 341 6.67 6.07 -5.04
N CYS A 342 6.18 6.66 -3.93
CA CYS A 342 5.07 7.63 -3.89
C CYS A 342 5.54 9.05 -3.49
N GLY A 343 6.82 9.37 -3.69
CA GLY A 343 7.42 10.65 -3.32
C GLY A 343 8.15 10.63 -1.99
N LYS A 344 8.66 11.79 -1.62
CA LYS A 344 9.43 11.98 -0.39
C LYS A 344 8.51 12.28 0.79
N ILE A 345 8.65 11.51 1.87
CA ILE A 345 7.81 11.63 3.06
C ILE A 345 8.62 11.97 4.31
N GLY A 346 7.97 12.56 5.30
CA GLY A 346 8.44 12.73 6.67
C GLY A 346 7.59 11.92 7.64
N ILE A 347 8.18 11.52 8.77
CA ILE A 347 7.46 10.86 9.87
C ILE A 347 7.89 11.51 11.17
N LEU A 348 6.92 12.03 11.93
CA LEU A 348 7.11 12.62 13.27
C LEU A 348 6.14 11.97 14.25
N ILE A 349 6.62 11.54 15.42
CA ILE A 349 5.80 10.81 16.37
C ILE A 349 5.17 11.79 17.37
N CYS A 350 3.84 11.94 17.33
CA CYS A 350 3.02 12.61 18.35
C CYS A 350 3.57 13.99 18.74
N TYR A 351 4.19 14.10 19.91
CA TYR A 351 4.76 15.34 20.47
C TYR A 351 5.77 16.03 19.55
N ASP A 352 6.49 15.27 18.68
CA ASP A 352 7.43 15.85 17.73
C ASP A 352 6.79 16.86 16.76
N VAL A 353 5.51 16.69 16.41
CA VAL A 353 4.82 17.62 15.51
C VAL A 353 4.55 18.99 16.14
N GLU A 354 4.60 19.09 17.47
CA GLU A 354 4.44 20.36 18.17
C GLU A 354 5.67 21.28 18.01
N PHE A 355 6.82 20.74 17.54
CA PHE A 355 8.05 21.47 17.27
C PHE A 355 8.17 21.80 15.78
N PRO A 356 7.98 23.08 15.37
CA PRO A 356 7.93 23.45 13.95
C PRO A 356 9.24 23.24 13.19
N GLU A 357 10.36 23.25 13.90
CA GLU A 357 11.70 23.14 13.32
C GLU A 357 11.89 21.83 12.55
N LEU A 358 11.44 20.70 13.12
CA LEU A 358 11.61 19.38 12.54
C LEU A 358 10.93 19.29 11.16
N SER A 359 9.65 19.66 11.11
CA SER A 359 8.89 19.62 9.88
C SER A 359 9.40 20.61 8.83
N ARG A 360 9.91 21.78 9.28
CA ARG A 360 10.53 22.78 8.40
C ARG A 360 11.80 22.26 7.75
N ILE A 361 12.64 21.57 8.49
CA ILE A 361 13.86 20.96 7.96
C ILE A 361 13.50 19.89 6.93
N MET A 362 12.55 19.01 7.25
CA MET A 362 12.07 17.99 6.31
C MET A 362 11.45 18.60 5.04
N ALA A 363 10.69 19.70 5.17
CA ALA A 363 10.14 20.41 4.01
C ALA A 363 11.25 21.00 3.12
N ASN A 364 12.33 21.54 3.72
CA ASN A 364 13.50 22.01 2.98
C ASN A 364 14.21 20.87 2.22
N GLU A 365 14.10 19.64 2.70
CA GLU A 365 14.60 18.42 2.04
C GLU A 365 13.65 17.90 0.95
N GLY A 366 12.51 18.56 0.72
CA GLY A 366 11.54 18.22 -0.34
C GLY A 366 10.43 17.27 0.09
N MET A 367 10.09 17.21 1.37
CA MET A 367 8.98 16.40 1.88
C MET A 367 7.64 16.87 1.28
N ASN A 368 6.86 15.91 0.75
CA ASN A 368 5.52 16.15 0.22
C ASN A 368 4.41 15.80 1.21
N ILE A 369 4.61 14.73 1.99
CA ILE A 369 3.64 14.20 2.94
C ILE A 369 4.34 13.99 4.30
N LEU A 370 3.76 14.53 5.36
CA LEU A 370 4.17 14.27 6.74
C LEU A 370 3.16 13.31 7.39
N PHE A 371 3.64 12.20 7.92
CA PHE A 371 2.85 11.26 8.69
C PHE A 371 3.09 11.44 10.19
N VAL A 372 2.02 11.46 10.96
CA VAL A 372 2.08 11.68 12.42
C VAL A 372 1.27 10.61 13.14
N PRO A 373 1.88 9.47 13.46
CA PRO A 373 1.28 8.54 14.43
C PRO A 373 1.26 9.19 15.81
N PHE A 374 0.12 9.09 16.52
CA PHE A 374 0.00 9.69 17.85
C PHE A 374 -0.81 8.83 18.81
N LEU A 375 -0.60 9.07 20.11
CA LEU A 375 -1.38 8.56 21.23
C LEU A 375 -1.65 9.70 22.18
N THR A 376 -2.93 9.98 22.45
CA THR A 376 -3.35 11.03 23.38
C THR A 376 -4.45 10.52 24.31
N ASP A 377 -4.35 10.90 25.58
CA ASP A 377 -5.26 10.51 26.66
C ASP A 377 -6.43 11.50 26.84
N THR A 378 -6.23 12.73 26.42
CA THR A 378 -7.17 13.83 26.62
C THR A 378 -7.47 14.58 25.33
N GLN A 379 -8.63 15.23 25.30
CA GLN A 379 -8.99 16.11 24.20
C GLN A 379 -8.01 17.29 24.06
N ASN A 380 -7.45 17.77 25.18
CA ASN A 380 -6.46 18.85 25.14
C ASN A 380 -5.17 18.41 24.45
N ALA A 381 -4.67 17.20 24.73
CA ALA A 381 -3.49 16.65 24.10
C ALA A 381 -3.74 16.45 22.60
N TYR A 382 -4.87 15.83 22.23
CA TYR A 382 -5.30 15.69 20.85
C TYR A 382 -5.37 17.04 20.12
N THR A 383 -5.97 18.07 20.77
CA THR A 383 -6.13 19.40 20.16
C THR A 383 -4.78 20.02 19.80
N ARG A 384 -3.74 19.85 20.65
CA ARG A 384 -2.39 20.31 20.30
C ARG A 384 -1.84 19.59 19.07
N VAL A 385 -1.88 18.25 19.07
CA VAL A 385 -1.42 17.45 17.90
C VAL A 385 -2.16 17.86 16.63
N LYS A 386 -3.49 17.99 16.68
CA LYS A 386 -4.34 18.39 15.56
C LYS A 386 -3.93 19.75 14.99
N HIS A 387 -3.93 20.78 15.82
CA HIS A 387 -3.68 22.14 15.36
C HIS A 387 -2.23 22.36 14.95
N CYS A 388 -1.27 21.75 15.65
CA CYS A 388 0.12 21.77 15.20
C CYS A 388 0.27 21.07 13.85
N SER A 389 -0.32 19.90 13.64
CA SER A 389 -0.29 19.18 12.36
C SER A 389 -0.89 20.00 11.21
N GLN A 390 -2.02 20.68 11.46
CA GLN A 390 -2.63 21.57 10.49
C GLN A 390 -1.73 22.77 10.17
N ALA A 391 -1.10 23.37 11.17
CA ALA A 391 -0.14 24.45 10.96
C ALA A 391 1.06 23.97 10.12
N ARG A 392 1.57 22.74 10.36
CA ARG A 392 2.67 22.15 9.55
C ARG A 392 2.28 22.01 8.09
N ALA A 393 1.03 21.63 7.80
CA ALA A 393 0.55 21.53 6.42
C ALA A 393 0.55 22.89 5.71
N ILE A 394 0.08 23.93 6.39
CA ILE A 394 -0.04 25.28 5.84
C ILE A 394 1.34 25.93 5.65
N GLU A 395 2.15 25.96 6.69
CA GLU A 395 3.42 26.68 6.68
C GLU A 395 4.53 26.00 5.86
N ASN A 396 4.42 24.66 5.66
CA ASN A 396 5.39 23.87 4.89
C ASN A 396 4.87 23.47 3.51
N GLU A 397 3.66 23.91 3.13
CA GLU A 397 3.04 23.63 1.83
C GLU A 397 3.11 22.12 1.49
N CYS A 398 2.69 21.27 2.42
CA CYS A 398 2.68 19.80 2.31
C CYS A 398 1.37 19.22 2.82
N TYR A 399 1.12 17.94 2.55
CA TYR A 399 0.05 17.20 3.22
C TYR A 399 0.52 16.69 4.58
N VAL A 400 -0.38 16.65 5.56
CA VAL A 400 -0.11 16.05 6.87
C VAL A 400 -1.22 15.07 7.22
N ALA A 401 -0.84 13.81 7.46
CA ALA A 401 -1.76 12.72 7.80
C ALA A 401 -1.51 12.28 9.24
N ILE A 402 -2.55 12.32 10.08
CA ILE A 402 -2.47 11.92 11.48
C ILE A 402 -3.36 10.72 11.79
N ALA A 403 -2.87 9.74 12.54
CA ALA A 403 -3.66 8.61 13.02
C ALA A 403 -3.36 8.32 14.49
N GLY A 404 -4.42 8.08 15.27
CA GLY A 404 -4.33 7.90 16.71
C GLY A 404 -5.15 6.71 17.22
N CYS A 405 -4.84 6.30 18.46
CA CYS A 405 -5.57 5.27 19.16
C CYS A 405 -6.84 5.82 19.82
N VAL A 406 -7.89 4.99 19.86
CA VAL A 406 -9.17 5.26 20.53
C VAL A 406 -9.52 4.13 21.50
N GLY A 407 -10.52 4.34 22.33
CA GLY A 407 -11.01 3.35 23.29
C GLY A 407 -10.29 3.37 24.63
N ASN A 408 -10.48 2.33 25.42
CA ASN A 408 -9.98 2.23 26.79
C ASN A 408 -9.32 0.88 27.05
N LEU A 409 -8.21 0.90 27.80
CA LEU A 409 -7.49 -0.29 28.28
C LEU A 409 -7.42 -0.31 29.81
N PRO A 410 -8.53 -0.56 30.52
CA PRO A 410 -8.59 -0.44 31.98
C PRO A 410 -7.72 -1.48 32.74
N LYS A 411 -7.12 -2.44 32.00
CA LYS A 411 -6.23 -3.46 32.57
C LYS A 411 -4.76 -3.25 32.23
N VAL A 412 -4.42 -2.12 31.62
CA VAL A 412 -3.04 -1.77 31.29
C VAL A 412 -2.70 -0.46 31.98
N ASN A 413 -1.80 -0.55 32.96
CA ASN A 413 -1.38 0.63 33.75
C ASN A 413 -0.85 1.74 32.83
N ASN A 414 -1.26 2.98 33.06
CA ASN A 414 -0.91 4.19 32.28
C ASN A 414 -1.38 4.23 30.82
N MET A 415 -2.33 3.36 30.45
CA MET A 415 -2.90 3.31 29.10
C MET A 415 -4.43 3.29 29.12
N ASP A 416 -5.05 3.83 30.15
CA ASP A 416 -6.47 3.63 30.45
C ASP A 416 -7.41 4.22 29.42
N ILE A 417 -7.16 5.45 28.97
CA ILE A 417 -8.08 6.23 28.12
C ILE A 417 -7.32 6.74 26.91
N GLN A 418 -7.98 6.67 25.75
CA GLN A 418 -7.45 7.17 24.49
C GLN A 418 -8.48 8.10 23.84
N TYR A 419 -8.03 9.21 23.26
CA TYR A 419 -8.84 10.13 22.49
C TYR A 419 -8.16 10.46 21.17
N ALA A 420 -8.81 10.17 20.04
CA ALA A 420 -8.27 10.47 18.72
C ALA A 420 -9.36 10.76 17.68
N GLN A 421 -8.95 11.47 16.65
CA GLN A 421 -9.64 11.63 15.38
C GLN A 421 -8.57 11.67 14.26
N ALA A 422 -8.51 10.64 13.45
CA ALA A 422 -7.61 10.60 12.30
C ALA A 422 -8.00 11.67 11.28
N SER A 423 -7.02 12.35 10.68
CA SER A 423 -7.29 13.47 9.79
C SER A 423 -6.19 13.61 8.74
N VAL A 424 -6.55 14.19 7.59
CA VAL A 424 -5.59 14.64 6.58
C VAL A 424 -5.74 16.14 6.38
N PHE A 425 -4.64 16.87 6.58
CA PHE A 425 -4.56 18.31 6.43
C PHE A 425 -3.85 18.68 5.13
N THR A 426 -4.19 19.85 4.61
CA THR A 426 -3.66 20.42 3.36
C THR A 426 -3.14 21.83 3.59
N PRO A 427 -2.33 22.37 2.69
CA PRO A 427 -2.19 23.81 2.57
C PRO A 427 -3.57 24.49 2.45
N SER A 428 -3.59 25.82 2.65
CA SER A 428 -4.79 26.63 2.48
C SER A 428 -4.57 27.62 1.33
N ASP A 429 -4.98 27.25 0.12
CA ASP A 429 -4.95 28.05 -1.10
C ASP A 429 -6.06 27.59 -2.06
N PHE A 430 -6.24 28.24 -3.21
CA PHE A 430 -7.36 28.02 -4.15
C PHE A 430 -7.56 26.56 -4.57
N ALA A 431 -6.50 25.78 -4.71
CA ALA A 431 -6.58 24.36 -5.08
C ALA A 431 -6.96 23.43 -3.93
N PHE A 432 -7.01 23.93 -2.68
CA PHE A 432 -7.21 23.16 -1.47
C PHE A 432 -8.48 23.59 -0.72
N PRO A 433 -8.99 22.76 0.20
CA PRO A 433 -10.08 23.17 1.09
C PRO A 433 -9.71 24.44 1.89
N SER A 434 -10.61 25.40 1.95
CA SER A 434 -10.35 26.70 2.59
C SER A 434 -10.00 26.62 4.06
N ASN A 435 -10.47 25.57 4.74
CA ASN A 435 -10.16 25.29 6.16
C ASN A 435 -8.91 24.41 6.34
N GLY A 436 -8.20 24.03 5.24
CA GLY A 436 -7.01 23.19 5.31
C GLY A 436 -7.27 21.74 5.77
N ILE A 437 -8.51 21.26 5.71
CA ILE A 437 -8.90 19.91 6.11
C ILE A 437 -9.39 19.14 4.88
N LYS A 438 -8.65 18.09 4.48
CA LYS A 438 -9.04 17.23 3.37
C LYS A 438 -10.10 16.22 3.77
N ALA A 439 -9.91 15.58 4.92
CA ALA A 439 -10.84 14.61 5.50
C ALA A 439 -10.55 14.41 7.00
N GLU A 440 -11.59 14.02 7.74
CA GLU A 440 -11.52 13.67 9.15
C GLU A 440 -12.37 12.42 9.41
N ALA A 441 -11.86 11.54 10.26
CA ALA A 441 -12.61 10.38 10.77
C ALA A 441 -13.68 10.81 11.79
N THR A 442 -14.57 9.90 12.14
CA THR A 442 -15.45 10.10 13.31
C THR A 442 -14.62 10.03 14.60
N PRO A 443 -14.71 11.04 15.51
CA PRO A 443 -13.97 11.00 16.76
C PRO A 443 -14.25 9.74 17.57
N ASN A 444 -13.21 9.17 18.18
CA ASN A 444 -13.28 8.04 19.11
C ASN A 444 -14.01 6.79 18.58
N THR A 445 -14.02 6.59 17.26
CA THR A 445 -14.63 5.43 16.61
C THR A 445 -13.56 4.65 15.83
N GLU A 446 -13.46 3.35 16.04
CA GLU A 446 -12.55 2.53 15.23
C GLU A 446 -12.98 2.54 13.77
N MET A 447 -12.08 2.97 12.91
CA MET A 447 -12.33 3.00 11.46
C MET A 447 -11.03 3.18 10.65
N THR A 448 -11.12 2.92 9.37
CA THR A 448 -10.12 3.33 8.39
C THR A 448 -10.59 4.59 7.67
N LEU A 449 -9.70 5.57 7.50
CA LEU A 449 -9.93 6.77 6.71
C LEU A 449 -9.11 6.67 5.43
N ILE A 450 -9.78 6.58 4.28
CA ILE A 450 -9.15 6.49 2.96
C ILE A 450 -9.24 7.86 2.29
N VAL A 451 -8.08 8.43 1.88
CA VAL A 451 -8.02 9.80 1.35
C VAL A 451 -7.02 9.87 0.20
N ASP A 452 -7.44 10.47 -0.91
CA ASP A 452 -6.57 10.77 -2.04
C ASP A 452 -5.95 12.17 -1.91
N VAL A 453 -4.64 12.27 -2.05
CA VAL A 453 -3.88 13.52 -2.10
C VAL A 453 -3.14 13.64 -3.45
N ASP A 454 -3.18 14.80 -4.07
CA ASP A 454 -2.55 15.03 -5.38
C ASP A 454 -1.27 15.88 -5.23
N LEU A 455 -0.13 15.26 -5.48
CA LEU A 455 1.18 15.91 -5.40
C LEU A 455 1.38 17.00 -6.47
N ASN A 456 0.64 16.95 -7.59
CA ASN A 456 0.69 18.01 -8.59
C ASN A 456 0.10 19.33 -8.08
N LEU A 457 -0.90 19.26 -7.18
CA LEU A 457 -1.43 20.47 -6.54
C LEU A 457 -0.37 21.15 -5.66
N LEU A 458 0.50 20.36 -4.98
CA LEU A 458 1.62 20.95 -4.24
C LEU A 458 2.63 21.62 -5.17
N LYS A 459 2.98 20.98 -6.30
CA LYS A 459 3.88 21.59 -7.31
C LYS A 459 3.30 22.91 -7.83
N GLN A 460 2.00 22.94 -8.14
CA GLN A 460 1.32 24.16 -8.58
C GLN A 460 1.32 25.25 -7.51
N LEU A 461 1.10 24.90 -6.24
CA LEU A 461 1.16 25.83 -5.11
C LEU A 461 2.56 26.44 -4.97
N HIS A 462 3.61 25.61 -4.99
CA HIS A 462 5.00 26.06 -4.88
C HIS A 462 5.41 27.03 -6.00
N GLU A 463 4.82 26.88 -7.18
CA GLU A 463 5.13 27.73 -8.35
C GLU A 463 4.23 28.96 -8.44
N HIS A 464 2.93 28.81 -8.19
CA HIS A 464 1.90 29.79 -8.54
C HIS A 464 0.92 30.13 -7.40
N GLY A 465 1.15 29.64 -6.18
CA GLY A 465 0.28 29.92 -5.02
C GLY A 465 0.10 31.41 -4.74
N SER A 466 -1.05 31.76 -4.15
CA SER A 466 -1.36 33.16 -3.77
C SER A 466 -0.37 33.67 -2.70
N VAL A 467 0.11 32.79 -1.84
CA VAL A 467 1.23 32.97 -0.92
C VAL A 467 2.09 31.72 -0.95
N ARG A 468 3.41 31.89 -0.78
CA ARG A 468 4.37 30.77 -0.88
C ARG A 468 5.23 30.74 0.36
N THR A 469 4.63 30.30 1.46
CA THR A 469 5.22 30.34 2.80
C THR A 469 6.53 29.57 2.92
N LEU A 470 6.76 28.58 2.07
CA LEU A 470 8.04 27.85 2.00
C LEU A 470 9.10 28.61 1.19
N LYS A 471 8.72 29.23 0.05
CA LYS A 471 9.64 29.90 -0.89
C LYS A 471 9.96 31.34 -0.50
N ASP A 472 8.99 32.11 -0.01
CA ASP A 472 9.10 33.54 0.22
C ASP A 472 9.73 33.88 1.58
N ARG A 473 10.35 32.90 2.26
CA ARG A 473 11.06 33.11 3.52
C ARG A 473 12.29 34.03 3.33
N ARG A 474 12.51 34.87 4.33
CA ARG A 474 13.66 35.79 4.37
C ARG A 474 14.91 35.03 4.87
N THR A 475 15.42 34.10 4.04
CA THR A 475 16.62 33.30 4.36
C THR A 475 17.90 34.14 4.44
N ASP A 476 17.82 35.42 4.04
CA ASP A 476 18.83 36.45 4.26
C ASP A 476 18.84 36.96 5.73
N LEU A 477 17.77 36.73 6.51
CA LEU A 477 17.64 37.21 7.89
C LEU A 477 17.67 36.08 8.92
N TYR A 478 17.19 34.89 8.56
CA TYR A 478 17.12 33.74 9.47
C TYR A 478 17.17 32.41 8.73
N GLU A 479 17.67 31.40 9.44
CA GLU A 479 17.77 30.03 8.93
C GLU A 479 17.35 29.02 9.98
N VAL A 480 16.69 27.93 9.54
CA VAL A 480 16.45 26.73 10.35
C VAL A 480 17.15 25.57 9.66
N LYS A 481 18.12 24.95 10.35
CA LYS A 481 18.92 23.86 9.81
C LYS A 481 19.20 22.78 10.84
N LYS A 482 19.43 21.57 10.35
CA LYS A 482 19.94 20.46 11.16
C LYS A 482 21.38 20.76 11.56
N ILE A 483 21.70 20.43 12.80
CA ILE A 483 23.08 20.49 13.29
C ILE A 483 23.73 19.16 12.89
N ASP A 484 24.79 19.21 12.11
CA ASP A 484 25.60 18.04 11.78
C ASP A 484 26.26 17.53 13.05
N SER A 485 25.97 16.29 13.45
CA SER A 485 26.48 15.62 14.64
C SER A 485 27.72 14.79 14.34
#